data_f280c5a430dd6f5ddfa2409b63db1ef4
#
_entry.id   f280c5a430dd6f5ddfa2409b63db1ef4
#
_cell.length_a   1.000
_cell.length_b   1.000
_cell.length_c   1.000
_cell.angle_alpha   90.00
_cell.angle_beta   90.00
_cell.angle_gamma   90.00
#
_symmetry.space_group_name_H-M   'P 1'
#
loop_
_entity.id
_entity.type
_entity.pdbx_description
1 polymer ?
#
loop_
_entity_poly.entity_id
_entity_poly.type
_entity_poly.pdbx_seq_one_letter_code
_entity_poly.pdbx_strand_id
1 'polypeptide(L)'
;MTAPTLASATRTPRNDRPDASRPRRSNREASLASRLGVFALLGLSAFYFIMPIWWLVVASTKPAGHQFSEPGLWFDGFGLFDNIALVFAESDGIFGQWMLNSVFYAGVSAVVGTLLSAMAGYALAKYEFRGRGVVFGVILAAVLIPKVMFTLPLFLLFNQVGLLNNPLAVLLPSVVSPFGVYLARVFAAQSVPDELIEAGRIDGAGEFRIFFSIGVRIMSPALVTIFLFQFVEVWNNFLLPLMVLNDSSLQPVTVGLVGWAGSNGQVPAGTVVVAALLSVVPLIIAFLGLQRFWRAGLTAGAVK
;
A
#
# COMPACT_ATOMS: atom_id res chain seq x y z
N MET A 1 -21.49 -88.13 14.68
CA MET A 1 -20.04 -88.35 14.84
C MET A 1 -19.40 -88.17 13.49
N THR A 2 -18.92 -87.00 13.20
CA THR A 2 -17.88 -86.74 12.14
C THR A 2 -17.49 -85.25 12.27
N ALA A 3 -16.24 -85.03 12.64
CA ALA A 3 -15.63 -83.71 12.76
C ALA A 3 -15.30 -83.13 11.39
N PRO A 4 -15.43 -81.82 11.18
CA PRO A 4 -14.94 -81.16 9.97
C PRO A 4 -13.48 -80.71 10.15
N THR A 5 -12.71 -81.01 9.15
CA THR A 5 -11.30 -80.74 8.89
C THR A 5 -11.07 -79.24 8.72
N LEU A 6 -10.14 -78.65 9.47
CA LEU A 6 -9.64 -77.27 9.32
C LEU A 6 -8.72 -77.22 8.10
N ALA A 7 -9.14 -76.42 7.07
CA ALA A 7 -8.30 -76.04 5.94
C ALA A 7 -7.36 -74.90 6.32
N SER A 8 -6.07 -75.19 6.33
CA SER A 8 -4.95 -74.23 6.50
C SER A 8 -4.86 -73.32 5.27
N ALA A 9 -5.19 -72.04 5.41
CA ALA A 9 -4.96 -71.06 4.39
C ALA A 9 -3.48 -70.59 4.44
N THR A 10 -2.70 -71.02 3.49
CA THR A 10 -1.36 -70.55 3.22
C THR A 10 -1.38 -69.12 2.74
N ARG A 11 -0.93 -68.19 3.56
CA ARG A 11 -0.69 -66.79 3.16
C ARG A 11 0.58 -66.74 2.33
N THR A 12 0.46 -66.42 1.03
CA THR A 12 1.56 -66.02 0.17
C THR A 12 2.15 -64.69 0.62
N PRO A 13 3.46 -64.53 0.77
CA PRO A 13 4.07 -63.28 1.13
C PRO A 13 3.93 -62.28 -0.03
N ARG A 14 3.29 -61.15 0.28
CA ARG A 14 3.15 -60.01 -0.66
C ARG A 14 4.52 -59.39 -0.84
N ASN A 15 5.05 -59.53 -2.03
CA ASN A 15 6.34 -59.02 -2.44
C ASN A 15 6.22 -57.51 -2.69
N ASP A 16 6.40 -56.72 -1.63
CA ASP A 16 6.44 -55.26 -1.69
C ASP A 16 7.78 -54.81 -2.32
N ARG A 17 7.88 -54.95 -3.65
CA ARG A 17 8.96 -54.28 -4.37
C ARG A 17 8.65 -52.78 -4.36
N PRO A 18 9.60 -51.89 -3.92
CA PRO A 18 9.40 -50.45 -4.03
C PRO A 18 9.24 -50.09 -5.49
N ASP A 19 8.13 -49.43 -5.79
CA ASP A 19 7.83 -48.88 -7.11
C ASP A 19 8.87 -47.80 -7.47
N ALA A 20 9.88 -48.20 -8.27
CA ALA A 20 10.99 -47.35 -8.70
C ALA A 20 10.63 -46.34 -9.81
N SER A 21 9.33 -46.16 -10.11
CA SER A 21 8.89 -45.36 -11.25
C SER A 21 8.35 -43.95 -10.89
N ARG A 22 8.55 -43.49 -9.64
CA ARG A 22 8.28 -42.07 -9.38
C ARG A 22 9.44 -41.24 -9.94
N PRO A 23 9.20 -40.41 -11.00
CA PRO A 23 10.25 -39.54 -11.49
C PRO A 23 10.64 -38.61 -10.33
N ARG A 24 11.86 -38.72 -9.83
CA ARG A 24 12.49 -37.70 -8.99
C ARG A 24 12.32 -36.40 -9.74
N ARG A 25 11.50 -35.49 -9.21
CA ARG A 25 11.50 -34.06 -9.65
C ARG A 25 12.94 -33.59 -9.50
N SER A 26 13.66 -33.64 -10.61
CA SER A 26 14.96 -33.02 -10.75
C SER A 26 14.76 -31.55 -10.34
N ASN A 27 15.30 -31.15 -9.20
CA ASN A 27 15.58 -29.75 -8.93
C ASN A 27 16.56 -29.34 -10.04
N ARG A 28 16.02 -28.91 -11.19
CA ARG A 28 16.81 -28.24 -12.21
C ARG A 28 17.35 -26.99 -11.53
N GLU A 29 18.55 -27.08 -11.02
CA GLU A 29 19.33 -25.91 -10.68
C GLU A 29 19.29 -25.01 -11.90
N ALA A 30 18.72 -23.81 -11.74
CA ALA A 30 18.62 -22.87 -12.85
C ALA A 30 20.01 -22.71 -13.45
N SER A 31 20.16 -22.96 -14.74
CA SER A 31 21.45 -22.87 -15.44
C SER A 31 22.06 -21.48 -15.20
N LEU A 32 23.40 -21.41 -15.16
CA LEU A 32 24.11 -20.13 -15.01
C LEU A 32 23.58 -19.07 -15.98
N ALA A 33 23.27 -19.44 -17.22
CA ALA A 33 22.69 -18.56 -18.22
C ALA A 33 21.29 -18.04 -17.81
N SER A 34 20.45 -18.88 -17.20
CA SER A 34 19.12 -18.46 -16.70
C SER A 34 19.27 -17.48 -15.52
N ARG A 35 20.22 -17.73 -14.61
CA ARG A 35 20.51 -16.81 -13.49
C ARG A 35 21.03 -15.48 -13.99
N LEU A 36 21.98 -15.48 -14.93
CA LEU A 36 22.52 -14.26 -15.56
C LEU A 36 21.41 -13.49 -16.28
N GLY A 37 20.53 -14.17 -17.01
CA GLY A 37 19.38 -13.53 -17.67
C GLY A 37 18.43 -12.85 -16.69
N VAL A 38 18.12 -13.51 -15.55
CA VAL A 38 17.28 -12.93 -14.49
C VAL A 38 17.97 -11.71 -13.84
N PHE A 39 19.27 -11.81 -13.53
CA PHE A 39 20.00 -10.67 -12.95
C PHE A 39 20.12 -9.50 -13.93
N ALA A 40 20.33 -9.75 -15.22
CA ALA A 40 20.36 -8.72 -16.25
C ALA A 40 19.00 -8.02 -16.37
N LEU A 41 17.90 -8.78 -16.39
CA LEU A 41 16.55 -8.21 -16.42
C LEU A 41 16.24 -7.38 -15.17
N LEU A 42 16.58 -7.90 -14.00
CA LEU A 42 16.40 -7.16 -12.73
C LEU A 42 17.27 -5.89 -12.70
N GLY A 43 18.52 -5.96 -13.15
CA GLY A 43 19.41 -4.81 -13.23
C GLY A 43 18.90 -3.73 -14.20
N LEU A 44 18.43 -4.13 -15.38
CA LEU A 44 17.84 -3.22 -16.34
C LEU A 44 16.55 -2.57 -15.80
N SER A 45 15.68 -3.36 -15.16
CA SER A 45 14.47 -2.84 -14.53
C SER A 45 14.81 -1.86 -13.41
N ALA A 46 15.76 -2.21 -12.54
CA ALA A 46 16.20 -1.32 -11.46
C ALA A 46 16.76 0.00 -12.02
N PHE A 47 17.60 -0.07 -13.03
CA PHE A 47 18.14 1.12 -13.71
C PHE A 47 17.01 2.00 -14.26
N TYR A 48 16.04 1.42 -14.97
CA TYR A 48 14.90 2.14 -15.54
C TYR A 48 14.07 2.87 -14.49
N PHE A 49 13.77 2.22 -13.35
CA PHE A 49 12.98 2.83 -12.29
C PHE A 49 13.75 3.83 -11.42
N ILE A 50 15.08 3.64 -11.25
CA ILE A 50 15.89 4.53 -10.43
C ILE A 50 16.29 5.79 -11.22
N MET A 51 16.42 5.71 -12.53
CA MET A 51 16.92 6.78 -13.38
C MET A 51 16.16 8.12 -13.24
N PRO A 52 14.81 8.18 -13.21
CA PRO A 52 14.10 9.44 -12.99
C PRO A 52 14.38 10.04 -11.61
N ILE A 53 14.51 9.20 -10.57
CA ILE A 53 14.83 9.66 -9.20
C ILE A 53 16.27 10.17 -9.15
N TRP A 54 17.20 9.47 -9.80
CA TRP A 54 18.58 9.90 -9.94
C TRP A 54 18.68 11.26 -10.59
N TRP A 55 18.00 11.44 -11.74
CA TRP A 55 17.94 12.73 -12.41
C TRP A 55 17.39 13.83 -11.50
N LEU A 56 16.33 13.56 -10.77
CA LEU A 56 15.70 14.51 -9.83
C LEU A 56 16.69 14.93 -8.74
N VAL A 57 17.46 13.99 -8.18
CA VAL A 57 18.52 14.27 -7.21
C VAL A 57 19.62 15.13 -7.81
N VAL A 58 20.15 14.73 -8.98
CA VAL A 58 21.21 15.46 -9.66
C VAL A 58 20.77 16.89 -10.01
N ALA A 59 19.59 17.05 -10.61
CA ALA A 59 19.05 18.34 -10.96
C ALA A 59 18.86 19.25 -9.73
N SER A 60 18.38 18.68 -8.61
CA SER A 60 18.17 19.42 -7.37
C SER A 60 19.47 19.90 -6.71
N THR A 61 20.61 19.25 -6.99
CA THR A 61 21.92 19.67 -6.43
C THR A 61 22.62 20.76 -7.24
N LYS A 62 22.21 21.00 -8.49
CA LYS A 62 22.82 22.05 -9.33
C LYS A 62 22.47 23.45 -8.81
N PRO A 63 23.32 24.45 -9.04
CA PRO A 63 23.04 25.85 -8.70
C PRO A 63 21.71 26.34 -9.30
N ALA A 64 21.06 27.29 -8.63
CA ALA A 64 19.80 27.87 -9.08
C ALA A 64 19.89 28.37 -10.55
N GLY A 65 18.90 28.01 -11.36
CA GLY A 65 18.88 28.32 -12.79
C GLY A 65 19.62 27.33 -13.69
N HIS A 66 20.44 26.43 -13.14
CA HIS A 66 21.25 25.46 -13.90
C HIS A 66 20.70 24.03 -13.83
N GLN A 67 19.53 23.81 -13.26
CA GLN A 67 18.96 22.47 -13.03
C GLN A 67 18.81 21.64 -14.31
N PHE A 68 18.64 22.32 -15.46
CA PHE A 68 18.47 21.69 -16.77
C PHE A 68 19.75 21.83 -17.67
N SER A 69 20.84 22.35 -17.13
CA SER A 69 22.09 22.48 -17.88
C SER A 69 22.83 21.15 -18.03
N GLU A 70 23.74 21.08 -19.02
CA GLU A 70 24.64 19.95 -19.18
C GLU A 70 25.74 19.95 -18.08
N PRO A 71 26.17 18.75 -17.63
CA PRO A 71 25.71 17.42 -18.02
C PRO A 71 24.38 17.04 -17.35
N GLY A 72 23.39 16.61 -18.13
CA GLY A 72 22.00 16.37 -17.62
C GLY A 72 21.88 15.32 -16.52
N LEU A 73 22.76 14.31 -16.53
CA LEU A 73 22.73 13.16 -15.61
C LEU A 73 23.85 13.13 -14.59
N TRP A 74 24.63 14.19 -14.50
CA TRP A 74 25.78 14.28 -13.58
C TRP A 74 25.79 15.60 -12.83
N PHE A 75 26.44 15.60 -11.68
CA PHE A 75 26.55 16.77 -10.81
C PHE A 75 27.34 17.89 -11.50
N ASP A 76 26.93 19.13 -11.29
CA ASP A 76 27.62 20.34 -11.72
C ASP A 76 27.43 21.39 -10.61
N GLY A 77 28.41 21.48 -9.73
CA GLY A 77 28.30 22.28 -8.51
C GLY A 77 27.45 21.66 -7.43
N PHE A 78 27.27 22.37 -6.32
CA PHE A 78 26.43 21.94 -5.20
C PHE A 78 25.66 23.11 -4.61
N GLY A 79 24.41 23.25 -4.99
CA GLY A 79 23.48 24.29 -4.53
C GLY A 79 22.23 23.76 -3.81
N LEU A 80 22.23 22.49 -3.34
CA LEU A 80 21.03 21.85 -2.78
C LEU A 80 20.40 22.64 -1.64
N PHE A 81 21.20 23.12 -0.69
CA PHE A 81 20.66 23.83 0.48
C PHE A 81 20.07 25.19 0.13
N ASP A 82 20.73 25.92 -0.81
CA ASP A 82 20.21 27.18 -1.31
C ASP A 82 18.90 26.96 -2.10
N ASN A 83 18.85 25.91 -2.92
CA ASN A 83 17.64 25.55 -3.65
C ASN A 83 16.48 25.14 -2.70
N ILE A 84 16.77 24.42 -1.61
CA ILE A 84 15.78 24.13 -0.58
C ILE A 84 15.26 25.42 0.07
N ALA A 85 16.17 26.35 0.42
CA ALA A 85 15.78 27.63 0.98
C ALA A 85 14.88 28.42 0.02
N LEU A 86 15.17 28.41 -1.28
CA LEU A 86 14.34 29.03 -2.31
C LEU A 86 12.94 28.40 -2.37
N VAL A 87 12.82 27.07 -2.28
CA VAL A 87 11.50 26.40 -2.24
C VAL A 87 10.64 26.87 -1.07
N PHE A 88 11.26 27.00 0.12
CA PHE A 88 10.53 27.47 1.31
C PHE A 88 10.34 28.99 1.38
N ALA A 89 11.03 29.75 0.56
CA ALA A 89 10.80 31.20 0.42
C ALA A 89 9.77 31.52 -0.68
N GLU A 90 9.56 30.61 -1.63
CA GLU A 90 8.68 30.81 -2.77
C GLU A 90 7.21 30.97 -2.32
N SER A 91 6.54 31.97 -2.88
CA SER A 91 5.12 32.23 -2.64
C SER A 91 4.75 32.27 -1.14
N ASP A 92 5.52 33.04 -0.34
CA ASP A 92 5.37 33.19 1.12
C ASP A 92 5.47 31.89 1.92
N GLY A 93 6.23 30.90 1.42
CA GLY A 93 6.48 29.64 2.13
C GLY A 93 5.34 28.64 2.06
N ILE A 94 4.44 28.78 1.12
CA ILE A 94 3.23 27.93 0.99
C ILE A 94 3.54 26.45 0.78
N PHE A 95 4.73 26.13 0.26
CA PHE A 95 5.17 24.72 0.08
C PHE A 95 5.13 23.94 1.40
N GLY A 96 5.55 24.54 2.50
CA GLY A 96 5.48 23.93 3.83
C GLY A 96 4.05 23.58 4.22
N GLN A 97 3.10 24.46 3.94
CA GLN A 97 1.67 24.23 4.20
C GLN A 97 1.13 23.06 3.35
N TRP A 98 1.48 22.99 2.06
CA TRP A 98 1.07 21.88 1.19
C TRP A 98 1.62 20.53 1.67
N MET A 99 2.86 20.51 2.15
CA MET A 99 3.47 19.31 2.74
C MET A 99 2.73 18.86 4.00
N LEU A 100 2.42 19.79 4.90
CA LEU A 100 1.64 19.50 6.11
C LEU A 100 0.24 19.00 5.76
N ASN A 101 -0.43 19.63 4.82
CA ASN A 101 -1.75 19.20 4.34
C ASN A 101 -1.70 17.78 3.77
N SER A 102 -0.68 17.47 2.95
CA SER A 102 -0.50 16.11 2.41
C SER A 102 -0.28 15.07 3.49
N VAL A 103 0.58 15.37 4.49
CA VAL A 103 0.79 14.50 5.65
C VAL A 103 -0.51 14.31 6.44
N PHE A 104 -1.27 15.38 6.63
CA PHE A 104 -2.55 15.36 7.34
C PHE A 104 -3.59 14.52 6.58
N TYR A 105 -3.82 14.80 5.29
CA TYR A 105 -4.79 14.06 4.50
C TYR A 105 -4.42 12.58 4.37
N ALA A 106 -3.17 12.29 4.02
CA ALA A 106 -2.71 10.90 3.87
C ALA A 106 -2.67 10.17 5.21
N GLY A 107 -2.14 10.81 6.27
CA GLY A 107 -2.00 10.22 7.60
C GLY A 107 -3.34 9.91 8.24
N VAL A 108 -4.24 10.89 8.30
CA VAL A 108 -5.58 10.70 8.90
C VAL A 108 -6.38 9.66 8.11
N SER A 109 -6.39 9.78 6.78
CA SER A 109 -7.12 8.81 5.94
C SER A 109 -6.56 7.40 6.06
N ALA A 110 -5.23 7.25 6.14
CA ALA A 110 -4.60 5.93 6.29
C ALA A 110 -4.91 5.31 7.66
N VAL A 111 -4.86 6.08 8.75
CA VAL A 111 -5.19 5.58 10.10
C VAL A 111 -6.65 5.17 10.18
N VAL A 112 -7.56 6.09 9.85
CA VAL A 112 -9.01 5.86 9.98
C VAL A 112 -9.46 4.78 9.01
N GLY A 113 -9.01 4.83 7.75
CA GLY A 113 -9.39 3.87 6.73
C GLY A 113 -8.84 2.46 7.00
N THR A 114 -7.62 2.34 7.55
CA THR A 114 -7.09 1.05 8.00
C THR A 114 -7.93 0.46 9.12
N LEU A 115 -8.31 1.27 10.11
CA LEU A 115 -9.15 0.83 11.22
C LEU A 115 -10.53 0.36 10.72
N LEU A 116 -11.19 1.18 9.89
CA LEU A 116 -12.50 0.81 9.30
C LEU A 116 -12.38 -0.46 8.44
N SER A 117 -11.33 -0.57 7.64
CA SER A 117 -11.05 -1.75 6.83
C SER A 117 -10.81 -2.99 7.68
N ALA A 118 -10.05 -2.85 8.78
CA ALA A 118 -9.81 -3.93 9.72
C ALA A 118 -11.09 -4.41 10.38
N MET A 119 -11.92 -3.49 10.88
CA MET A 119 -13.20 -3.82 11.51
C MET A 119 -14.14 -4.53 10.54
N ALA A 120 -14.33 -3.96 9.34
CA ALA A 120 -15.21 -4.53 8.33
C ALA A 120 -14.69 -5.89 7.81
N GLY A 121 -13.39 -5.99 7.53
CA GLY A 121 -12.76 -7.22 7.06
C GLY A 121 -12.78 -8.33 8.10
N TYR A 122 -12.50 -8.00 9.37
CA TYR A 122 -12.61 -8.94 10.49
C TYR A 122 -14.04 -9.43 10.66
N ALA A 123 -15.02 -8.53 10.67
CA ALA A 123 -16.43 -8.90 10.76
C ALA A 123 -16.87 -9.82 9.61
N LEU A 124 -16.46 -9.51 8.37
CA LEU A 124 -16.71 -10.34 7.21
C LEU A 124 -15.96 -11.69 7.23
N ALA A 125 -14.92 -11.86 8.03
CA ALA A 125 -14.20 -13.11 8.16
C ALA A 125 -14.74 -13.99 9.28
N LYS A 126 -15.07 -13.39 10.43
CA LYS A 126 -15.29 -14.12 11.71
C LYS A 126 -16.74 -14.20 12.16
N TYR A 127 -17.63 -13.39 11.59
CA TYR A 127 -19.04 -13.46 11.94
C TYR A 127 -19.86 -14.05 10.79
N GLU A 128 -20.83 -14.87 11.16
CA GLU A 128 -21.82 -15.40 10.24
C GLU A 128 -23.11 -14.56 10.33
N PHE A 129 -23.50 -13.95 9.21
CA PHE A 129 -24.73 -13.18 9.08
C PHE A 129 -25.33 -13.30 7.69
N ARG A 130 -26.65 -13.11 7.60
CA ARG A 130 -27.39 -13.18 6.33
C ARG A 130 -26.93 -12.05 5.42
N GLY A 131 -26.58 -12.38 4.16
CA GLY A 131 -26.11 -11.39 3.18
C GLY A 131 -24.60 -11.13 3.17
N ARG A 132 -23.79 -11.78 4.05
CA ARG A 132 -22.32 -11.62 4.09
C ARG A 132 -21.67 -11.77 2.71
N GLY A 133 -22.09 -12.78 1.93
CA GLY A 133 -21.55 -13.00 0.58
C GLY A 133 -21.88 -11.87 -0.38
N VAL A 134 -23.09 -11.31 -0.31
CA VAL A 134 -23.50 -10.18 -1.16
C VAL A 134 -22.71 -8.92 -0.79
N VAL A 135 -22.60 -8.60 0.50
CA VAL A 135 -21.81 -7.45 0.98
C VAL A 135 -20.37 -7.56 0.49
N PHE A 136 -19.75 -8.74 0.63
CA PHE A 136 -18.39 -8.94 0.15
C PHE A 136 -18.28 -8.86 -1.37
N GLY A 137 -19.27 -9.38 -2.11
CA GLY A 137 -19.35 -9.25 -3.57
C GLY A 137 -19.41 -7.79 -4.04
N VAL A 138 -20.19 -6.95 -3.34
CA VAL A 138 -20.25 -5.50 -3.62
C VAL A 138 -18.91 -4.82 -3.35
N ILE A 139 -18.23 -5.18 -2.24
CA ILE A 139 -16.90 -4.65 -1.93
C ILE A 139 -15.89 -5.04 -3.01
N LEU A 140 -15.91 -6.30 -3.48
CA LEU A 140 -15.04 -6.74 -4.57
C LEU A 140 -15.33 -5.99 -5.87
N ALA A 141 -16.60 -5.78 -6.20
CA ALA A 141 -16.99 -4.98 -7.37
C ALA A 141 -16.46 -3.53 -7.25
N ALA A 142 -16.55 -2.93 -6.05
CA ALA A 142 -16.05 -1.59 -5.79
C ALA A 142 -14.52 -1.45 -5.97
N VAL A 143 -13.74 -2.52 -5.74
CA VAL A 143 -12.29 -2.52 -6.01
C VAL A 143 -11.99 -2.33 -7.50
N LEU A 144 -12.86 -2.81 -8.37
CA LEU A 144 -12.67 -2.75 -9.83
C LEU A 144 -13.04 -1.39 -10.44
N ILE A 145 -13.77 -0.55 -9.69
CA ILE A 145 -14.20 0.76 -10.19
C ILE A 145 -13.06 1.76 -9.99
N PRO A 146 -12.58 2.43 -11.06
CA PRO A 146 -11.59 3.48 -10.93
C PRO A 146 -12.10 4.65 -10.06
N LYS A 147 -11.39 4.97 -8.99
CA LYS A 147 -11.80 6.04 -8.05
C LYS A 147 -12.02 7.40 -8.72
N VAL A 148 -11.28 7.67 -9.80
CA VAL A 148 -11.40 8.91 -10.57
C VAL A 148 -12.82 9.13 -11.12
N MET A 149 -13.58 8.08 -11.37
CA MET A 149 -14.97 8.18 -11.85
C MET A 149 -15.91 8.83 -10.83
N PHE A 150 -15.57 8.77 -9.55
CA PHE A 150 -16.37 9.37 -8.48
C PHE A 150 -16.08 10.88 -8.28
N THR A 151 -15.01 11.41 -8.90
CA THR A 151 -14.58 12.80 -8.64
C THR A 151 -15.67 13.81 -8.99
N LEU A 152 -16.27 13.72 -10.18
CA LEU A 152 -17.35 14.63 -10.58
C LEU A 152 -18.63 14.46 -9.74
N PRO A 153 -19.16 13.24 -9.50
CA PRO A 153 -20.28 13.03 -8.59
C PRO A 153 -20.04 13.59 -7.18
N LEU A 154 -18.85 13.38 -6.63
CA LEU A 154 -18.48 13.91 -5.30
C LEU A 154 -18.39 15.43 -5.30
N PHE A 155 -17.81 16.03 -6.34
CA PHE A 155 -17.79 17.49 -6.48
C PHE A 155 -19.21 18.08 -6.48
N LEU A 156 -20.13 17.51 -7.25
CA LEU A 156 -21.52 17.95 -7.30
C LEU A 156 -22.22 17.80 -5.95
N LEU A 157 -22.02 16.66 -5.29
CA LEU A 157 -22.57 16.41 -3.95
C LEU A 157 -22.03 17.44 -2.94
N PHE A 158 -20.71 17.64 -2.89
CA PHE A 158 -20.08 18.57 -1.95
C PHE A 158 -20.46 20.01 -2.22
N ASN A 159 -20.69 20.37 -3.48
CA ASN A 159 -21.24 21.69 -3.82
C ASN A 159 -22.66 21.89 -3.25
N GLN A 160 -23.53 20.88 -3.38
CA GLN A 160 -24.90 20.96 -2.85
C GLN A 160 -24.97 21.06 -1.33
N VAL A 161 -24.08 20.36 -0.62
CA VAL A 161 -24.05 20.37 0.85
C VAL A 161 -23.12 21.44 1.45
N GLY A 162 -22.54 22.33 0.61
CA GLY A 162 -21.67 23.42 1.06
C GLY A 162 -20.33 22.96 1.62
N LEU A 163 -19.82 21.80 1.19
CA LEU A 163 -18.57 21.22 1.68
C LEU A 163 -17.36 21.48 0.78
N LEU A 164 -17.53 22.27 -0.30
CA LEU A 164 -16.39 22.69 -1.13
C LEU A 164 -15.44 23.58 -0.32
N ASN A 165 -14.18 23.56 -0.71
CA ASN A 165 -13.10 24.31 -0.04
C ASN A 165 -12.95 23.97 1.46
N ASN A 166 -13.17 22.69 1.80
CA ASN A 166 -13.07 22.18 3.16
C ASN A 166 -12.23 20.87 3.17
N PRO A 167 -11.31 20.70 4.13
CA PRO A 167 -10.53 19.47 4.26
C PRO A 167 -11.35 18.18 4.31
N LEU A 168 -12.57 18.23 4.83
CA LEU A 168 -13.47 17.07 4.89
C LEU A 168 -13.88 16.56 3.50
N ALA A 169 -13.93 17.44 2.48
CA ALA A 169 -14.21 17.02 1.11
C ALA A 169 -13.13 16.07 0.54
N VAL A 170 -11.92 16.15 1.04
CA VAL A 170 -10.84 15.21 0.71
C VAL A 170 -10.84 14.01 1.66
N LEU A 171 -10.97 14.24 2.97
CA LEU A 171 -10.86 13.19 4.00
C LEU A 171 -11.99 12.16 3.91
N LEU A 172 -13.26 12.59 3.79
CA LEU A 172 -14.41 11.68 3.83
C LEU A 172 -14.36 10.56 2.76
N PRO A 173 -14.11 10.86 1.48
CA PRO A 173 -13.95 9.80 0.48
C PRO A 173 -12.67 8.98 0.67
N SER A 174 -11.61 9.62 1.21
CA SER A 174 -10.29 9.00 1.33
C SER A 174 -10.18 7.97 2.45
N VAL A 175 -11.08 7.97 3.44
CA VAL A 175 -11.13 6.93 4.49
C VAL A 175 -11.78 5.63 4.01
N VAL A 176 -12.48 5.64 2.87
CA VAL A 176 -13.13 4.45 2.31
C VAL A 176 -12.15 3.66 1.46
N SER A 177 -11.85 2.42 1.85
CA SER A 177 -10.90 1.56 1.15
C SER A 177 -11.46 0.15 0.92
N PRO A 178 -12.16 -0.09 -0.21
CA PRO A 178 -12.64 -1.44 -0.55
C PRO A 178 -11.52 -2.48 -0.63
N PHE A 179 -10.37 -2.10 -1.18
CA PHE A 179 -9.18 -2.94 -1.21
C PHE A 179 -8.66 -3.27 0.20
N GLY A 180 -8.67 -2.28 1.11
CA GLY A 180 -8.30 -2.48 2.52
C GLY A 180 -9.21 -3.50 3.21
N VAL A 181 -10.54 -3.41 3.00
CA VAL A 181 -11.51 -4.36 3.55
C VAL A 181 -11.29 -5.77 2.99
N TYR A 182 -11.06 -5.90 1.67
CA TYR A 182 -10.73 -7.16 1.04
C TYR A 182 -9.49 -7.80 1.68
N LEU A 183 -8.40 -7.05 1.79
CA LEU A 183 -7.14 -7.54 2.34
C LEU A 183 -7.27 -7.91 3.82
N ALA A 184 -7.94 -7.07 4.61
CA ALA A 184 -8.21 -7.35 6.02
C ALA A 184 -9.03 -8.64 6.20
N ARG A 185 -10.06 -8.86 5.36
CA ARG A 185 -10.86 -10.09 5.41
C ARG A 185 -10.03 -11.33 5.10
N VAL A 186 -9.20 -11.28 4.04
CA VAL A 186 -8.34 -12.43 3.67
C VAL A 186 -7.38 -12.77 4.80
N PHE A 187 -6.74 -11.77 5.39
CA PHE A 187 -5.82 -11.97 6.51
C PHE A 187 -6.54 -12.46 7.78
N ALA A 188 -7.66 -11.86 8.14
CA ALA A 188 -8.42 -12.29 9.31
C ALA A 188 -8.87 -13.76 9.19
N ALA A 189 -9.33 -14.18 7.99
CA ALA A 189 -9.76 -15.55 7.75
C ALA A 189 -8.61 -16.58 7.87
N GLN A 190 -7.38 -16.18 7.47
CA GLN A 190 -6.24 -17.10 7.45
C GLN A 190 -5.43 -17.11 8.75
N SER A 191 -5.35 -15.97 9.43
CA SER A 191 -4.36 -15.77 10.50
C SER A 191 -4.96 -15.71 11.90
N VAL A 192 -6.26 -15.39 12.04
CA VAL A 192 -6.90 -15.33 13.36
C VAL A 192 -7.60 -16.67 13.63
N PRO A 193 -7.14 -17.52 14.60
CA PRO A 193 -7.80 -18.75 14.95
C PRO A 193 -9.14 -18.49 15.63
N ASP A 194 -10.17 -19.28 15.28
CA ASP A 194 -11.51 -19.13 15.88
C ASP A 194 -11.51 -19.56 17.35
N GLU A 195 -10.63 -20.49 17.71
CA GLU A 195 -10.43 -20.97 19.08
C GLU A 195 -10.03 -19.85 20.05
N LEU A 196 -9.22 -18.86 19.57
CA LEU A 196 -8.85 -17.71 20.40
C LEU A 196 -10.02 -16.74 20.61
N ILE A 197 -10.91 -16.64 19.65
CA ILE A 197 -12.13 -15.83 19.76
C ILE A 197 -13.08 -16.47 20.74
N GLU A 198 -13.27 -17.79 20.65
CA GLU A 198 -14.12 -18.58 21.56
C GLU A 198 -13.58 -18.53 22.99
N ALA A 199 -12.27 -18.71 23.20
CA ALA A 199 -11.64 -18.57 24.50
C ALA A 199 -11.88 -17.17 25.11
N GLY A 200 -11.73 -16.12 24.31
CA GLY A 200 -12.03 -14.76 24.74
C GLY A 200 -13.49 -14.55 25.16
N ARG A 201 -14.43 -15.19 24.47
CA ARG A 201 -15.86 -15.17 24.84
C ARG A 201 -16.14 -15.93 26.14
N ILE A 202 -15.49 -17.07 26.36
CA ILE A 202 -15.58 -17.85 27.61
C ILE A 202 -15.03 -17.03 28.79
N ASP A 203 -13.95 -16.26 28.56
CA ASP A 203 -13.38 -15.34 29.55
C ASP A 203 -14.25 -14.07 29.79
N GLY A 204 -15.42 -13.97 29.13
CA GLY A 204 -16.35 -12.85 29.29
C GLY A 204 -15.95 -11.57 28.56
N ALA A 205 -14.99 -11.62 27.64
CA ALA A 205 -14.61 -10.46 26.85
C ALA A 205 -15.66 -10.14 25.78
N GLY A 206 -16.09 -8.88 25.69
CA GLY A 206 -16.97 -8.43 24.61
C GLY A 206 -16.25 -8.41 23.24
N GLU A 207 -17.00 -8.45 22.14
CA GLU A 207 -16.49 -8.56 20.77
C GLU A 207 -15.49 -7.46 20.39
N PHE A 208 -15.72 -6.21 20.81
CA PHE A 208 -14.77 -5.12 20.59
C PHE A 208 -13.44 -5.36 21.32
N ARG A 209 -13.47 -5.88 22.54
CA ARG A 209 -12.27 -6.21 23.29
C ARG A 209 -11.50 -7.35 22.61
N ILE A 210 -12.20 -8.39 22.14
CA ILE A 210 -11.60 -9.49 21.37
C ILE A 210 -10.95 -8.96 20.08
N PHE A 211 -11.66 -8.10 19.34
CA PHE A 211 -11.13 -7.49 18.14
C PHE A 211 -9.84 -6.70 18.39
N PHE A 212 -9.83 -5.78 19.37
CA PHE A 212 -8.67 -4.93 19.63
C PHE A 212 -7.51 -5.67 20.32
N SER A 213 -7.81 -6.62 21.21
CA SER A 213 -6.76 -7.33 21.97
C SER A 213 -6.18 -8.55 21.24
N ILE A 214 -6.98 -9.23 20.43
CA ILE A 214 -6.59 -10.44 19.71
C ILE A 214 -6.51 -10.16 18.20
N GLY A 215 -7.59 -9.73 17.59
CA GLY A 215 -7.71 -9.53 16.15
C GLY A 215 -6.68 -8.56 15.61
N VAL A 216 -6.63 -7.33 16.11
CA VAL A 216 -5.69 -6.28 15.65
C VAL A 216 -4.23 -6.71 15.83
N ARG A 217 -3.89 -7.38 16.94
CA ARG A 217 -2.52 -7.83 17.21
C ARG A 217 -2.06 -8.88 16.20
N ILE A 218 -2.91 -9.88 15.92
CA ILE A 218 -2.57 -10.94 14.97
C ILE A 218 -2.55 -10.40 13.54
N MET A 219 -3.49 -9.50 13.20
CA MET A 219 -3.60 -8.89 11.87
C MET A 219 -2.58 -7.76 11.64
N SER A 220 -1.75 -7.39 12.61
CA SER A 220 -0.87 -6.22 12.52
C SER A 220 -0.01 -6.14 11.25
N PRO A 221 0.57 -7.23 10.69
CA PRO A 221 1.31 -7.12 9.43
C PRO A 221 0.44 -6.72 8.23
N ALA A 222 -0.81 -7.21 8.20
CA ALA A 222 -1.76 -6.82 7.18
C ALA A 222 -2.22 -5.37 7.35
N LEU A 223 -2.44 -4.93 8.59
CA LEU A 223 -2.85 -3.56 8.88
C LEU A 223 -1.79 -2.55 8.47
N VAL A 224 -0.51 -2.85 8.69
CA VAL A 224 0.60 -2.03 8.21
C VAL A 224 0.61 -1.95 6.68
N THR A 225 0.31 -3.06 6.01
CA THR A 225 0.21 -3.11 4.55
C THR A 225 -0.94 -2.23 4.05
N ILE A 226 -2.13 -2.35 4.65
CA ILE A 226 -3.31 -1.55 4.30
C ILE A 226 -3.01 -0.06 4.53
N PHE A 227 -2.43 0.28 5.68
CA PHE A 227 -2.03 1.64 6.01
C PHE A 227 -1.11 2.23 4.94
N LEU A 228 -0.05 1.51 4.57
CA LEU A 228 0.91 2.01 3.60
C LEU A 228 0.28 2.22 2.21
N PHE A 229 -0.52 1.27 1.73
CA PHE A 229 -1.21 1.44 0.45
C PHE A 229 -2.16 2.63 0.48
N GLN A 230 -2.91 2.81 1.54
CA GLN A 230 -3.84 3.92 1.67
C GLN A 230 -3.12 5.26 1.82
N PHE A 231 -2.03 5.30 2.60
CA PHE A 231 -1.19 6.48 2.74
C PHE A 231 -0.64 6.92 1.40
N VAL A 232 -0.03 6.01 0.63
CA VAL A 232 0.53 6.29 -0.71
C VAL A 232 -0.56 6.71 -1.68
N GLU A 233 -1.72 6.08 -1.64
CA GLU A 233 -2.84 6.40 -2.51
C GLU A 233 -3.36 7.82 -2.27
N VAL A 234 -3.56 8.19 -1.00
CA VAL A 234 -4.07 9.54 -0.65
C VAL A 234 -2.99 10.60 -0.85
N TRP A 235 -1.71 10.28 -0.58
CA TRP A 235 -0.59 11.17 -0.88
C TRP A 235 -0.52 11.55 -2.35
N ASN A 236 -0.75 10.59 -3.25
CA ASN A 236 -0.73 10.80 -4.70
C ASN A 236 -2.07 11.28 -5.26
N ASN A 237 -3.11 11.48 -4.42
CA ASN A 237 -4.39 11.96 -4.89
C ASN A 237 -4.27 13.41 -5.38
N PHE A 238 -4.60 13.62 -6.64
CA PHE A 238 -4.50 14.91 -7.31
C PHE A 238 -5.86 15.46 -7.71
N LEU A 239 -6.66 14.65 -8.42
CA LEU A 239 -7.83 15.15 -9.14
C LEU A 239 -8.95 15.59 -8.19
N LEU A 240 -9.24 14.80 -7.15
CA LEU A 240 -10.28 15.17 -6.21
C LEU A 240 -9.93 16.46 -5.44
N PRO A 241 -8.74 16.57 -4.80
CA PRO A 241 -8.33 17.84 -4.17
C PRO A 241 -8.33 19.02 -5.12
N LEU A 242 -7.87 18.85 -6.37
CA LEU A 242 -7.87 19.91 -7.38
C LEU A 242 -9.30 20.46 -7.64
N MET A 243 -10.30 19.58 -7.65
CA MET A 243 -11.69 20.00 -7.93
C MET A 243 -12.40 20.58 -6.72
N VAL A 244 -12.10 20.11 -5.49
CA VAL A 244 -12.87 20.49 -4.30
C VAL A 244 -12.20 21.56 -3.44
N LEU A 245 -10.90 21.84 -3.63
CA LEU A 245 -10.13 22.83 -2.85
C LEU A 245 -9.70 24.00 -3.74
N ASN A 246 -10.32 25.15 -3.53
CA ASN A 246 -10.02 26.37 -4.28
C ASN A 246 -8.94 27.22 -3.60
N ASP A 247 -8.86 27.16 -2.26
CA ASP A 247 -7.86 27.88 -1.48
C ASP A 247 -6.52 27.15 -1.52
N SER A 248 -5.48 27.83 -1.99
CA SER A 248 -4.14 27.26 -2.08
C SER A 248 -3.59 26.81 -0.72
N SER A 249 -3.99 27.44 0.37
CA SER A 249 -3.57 27.08 1.73
C SER A 249 -4.10 25.71 2.19
N LEU A 250 -5.16 25.19 1.56
CA LEU A 250 -5.75 23.88 1.86
C LEU A 250 -5.25 22.77 0.93
N GLN A 251 -4.58 23.12 -0.16
CA GLN A 251 -4.18 22.16 -1.18
C GLN A 251 -3.09 21.20 -0.67
N PRO A 252 -3.08 19.92 -1.11
CA PRO A 252 -1.95 19.02 -0.92
C PRO A 252 -0.81 19.36 -1.88
N VAL A 253 0.37 18.84 -1.57
CA VAL A 253 1.61 19.11 -2.34
C VAL A 253 1.48 18.75 -3.82
N THR A 254 0.74 17.71 -4.17
CA THR A 254 0.51 17.30 -5.56
C THR A 254 -0.20 18.36 -6.38
N VAL A 255 -1.22 19.02 -5.82
CA VAL A 255 -1.96 20.11 -6.48
C VAL A 255 -1.10 21.36 -6.56
N GLY A 256 -0.44 21.73 -5.45
CA GLY A 256 0.41 22.91 -5.41
C GLY A 256 1.57 22.86 -6.42
N LEU A 257 2.25 21.71 -6.51
CA LEU A 257 3.36 21.51 -7.48
C LEU A 257 2.90 21.61 -8.93
N VAL A 258 1.72 21.09 -9.26
CA VAL A 258 1.15 21.24 -10.61
C VAL A 258 0.79 22.69 -10.88
N GLY A 259 0.25 23.40 -9.87
CA GLY A 259 0.01 24.85 -9.96
C GLY A 259 1.29 25.63 -10.23
N TRP A 260 2.39 25.35 -9.52
CA TRP A 260 3.68 25.97 -9.77
C TRP A 260 4.25 25.65 -11.15
N ALA A 261 4.18 24.38 -11.57
CA ALA A 261 4.64 23.96 -12.90
C ALA A 261 3.84 24.63 -14.02
N GLY A 262 2.55 24.92 -13.79
CA GLY A 262 1.67 25.62 -14.75
C GLY A 262 1.70 27.15 -14.66
N SER A 263 2.56 27.75 -13.84
CA SER A 263 2.60 29.19 -13.56
C SER A 263 3.15 30.07 -14.69
N ASN A 264 3.41 29.51 -15.88
CA ASN A 264 3.97 30.21 -17.04
C ASN A 264 5.31 30.95 -16.73
N GLY A 265 6.15 30.32 -15.89
CA GLY A 265 7.46 30.84 -15.53
C GLY A 265 7.48 31.84 -14.37
N GLN A 266 6.36 32.08 -13.70
CA GLN A 266 6.35 32.89 -12.47
C GLN A 266 7.13 32.19 -11.36
N VAL A 267 7.04 30.85 -11.28
CA VAL A 267 7.89 30.03 -10.41
C VAL A 267 8.99 29.39 -11.26
N PRO A 268 10.27 29.53 -10.88
CA PRO A 268 11.36 28.90 -11.63
C PRO A 268 11.19 27.37 -11.69
N ALA A 269 11.35 26.80 -12.88
CA ALA A 269 11.19 25.35 -13.06
C ALA A 269 12.14 24.52 -12.18
N GLY A 270 13.34 25.07 -11.88
CA GLY A 270 14.27 24.46 -10.93
C GLY A 270 13.72 24.36 -9.51
N THR A 271 12.97 25.37 -9.04
CA THR A 271 12.28 25.36 -7.75
C THR A 271 11.26 24.22 -7.69
N VAL A 272 10.50 24.02 -8.78
CA VAL A 272 9.52 22.92 -8.88
C VAL A 272 10.22 21.56 -8.81
N VAL A 273 11.38 21.40 -9.46
CA VAL A 273 12.18 20.15 -9.42
C VAL A 273 12.63 19.83 -8.00
N VAL A 274 13.15 20.82 -7.27
CA VAL A 274 13.59 20.61 -5.88
C VAL A 274 12.39 20.32 -4.97
N ALA A 275 11.31 21.05 -5.13
CA ALA A 275 10.07 20.81 -4.38
C ALA A 275 9.49 19.40 -4.65
N ALA A 276 9.58 18.91 -5.89
CA ALA A 276 9.21 17.54 -6.23
C ALA A 276 10.11 16.52 -5.53
N LEU A 277 11.44 16.72 -5.46
CA LEU A 277 12.33 15.86 -4.68
C LEU A 277 11.94 15.82 -3.22
N LEU A 278 11.68 16.98 -2.61
CA LEU A 278 11.27 17.08 -1.21
C LEU A 278 9.94 16.38 -0.95
N SER A 279 9.01 16.41 -1.91
CA SER A 279 7.70 15.75 -1.78
C SER A 279 7.77 14.22 -1.77
N VAL A 280 8.86 13.62 -2.23
CA VAL A 280 9.08 12.17 -2.17
C VAL A 280 9.58 11.71 -0.79
N VAL A 281 10.23 12.60 -0.03
CA VAL A 281 10.86 12.26 1.25
C VAL A 281 9.90 11.63 2.27
N PRO A 282 8.68 12.15 2.52
CA PRO A 282 7.74 11.52 3.44
C PRO A 282 7.31 10.11 3.03
N LEU A 283 7.18 9.85 1.72
CA LEU A 283 6.88 8.52 1.22
C LEU A 283 8.02 7.54 1.51
N ILE A 284 9.27 7.98 1.29
CA ILE A 284 10.45 7.17 1.62
C ILE A 284 10.50 6.89 3.12
N ILE A 285 10.26 7.88 3.97
CA ILE A 285 10.24 7.71 5.44
C ILE A 285 9.14 6.73 5.85
N ALA A 286 7.94 6.87 5.32
CA ALA A 286 6.82 5.97 5.59
C ALA A 286 7.17 4.53 5.19
N PHE A 287 7.71 4.34 3.98
CA PHE A 287 8.10 3.03 3.48
C PHE A 287 9.21 2.39 4.33
N LEU A 288 10.31 3.10 4.58
CA LEU A 288 11.43 2.61 5.37
C LEU A 288 11.04 2.31 6.82
N GLY A 289 10.17 3.13 7.41
CA GLY A 289 9.66 2.92 8.76
C GLY A 289 8.79 1.66 8.89
N LEU A 290 8.01 1.36 7.84
CA LEU A 290 7.04 0.29 7.84
C LEU A 290 7.56 -1.03 7.25
N GLN A 291 8.63 -1.02 6.45
CA GLN A 291 9.17 -2.22 5.79
C GLN A 291 9.54 -3.37 6.75
N ARG A 292 9.93 -3.05 7.99
CA ARG A 292 10.27 -4.05 9.01
C ARG A 292 9.09 -4.97 9.34
N PHE A 293 7.87 -4.48 9.25
CA PHE A 293 6.66 -5.26 9.55
C PHE A 293 6.30 -6.22 8.41
N TRP A 294 6.70 -5.94 7.17
CA TRP A 294 6.50 -6.85 6.04
C TRP A 294 7.38 -8.09 6.11
N ARG A 295 8.63 -7.92 6.56
CA ARG A 295 9.58 -9.04 6.68
C ARG A 295 9.07 -10.10 7.66
N ALA A 296 8.44 -9.69 8.75
CA ALA A 296 7.88 -10.60 9.73
C ALA A 296 6.71 -11.44 9.19
N GLY A 297 5.89 -10.90 8.28
CA GLY A 297 4.76 -11.60 7.67
C GLY A 297 5.16 -12.62 6.59
N LEU A 298 6.21 -12.32 5.81
CA LEU A 298 6.67 -13.20 4.73
C LEU A 298 7.37 -14.47 5.25
N THR A 299 8.04 -14.40 6.41
CA THR A 299 8.70 -15.54 7.02
C THR A 299 7.72 -16.49 7.72
N ALA A 300 6.62 -16.00 8.25
CA ALA A 300 5.57 -16.82 8.87
C ALA A 300 4.84 -17.73 7.85
N GLY A 301 4.77 -17.34 6.58
CA GLY A 301 4.18 -18.15 5.50
C GLY A 301 5.12 -19.14 4.83
N ALA A 302 6.42 -19.06 5.09
CA ALA A 302 7.43 -19.91 4.46
C ALA A 302 7.75 -21.20 5.24
N VAL A 303 7.23 -21.34 6.47
CA VAL A 303 7.38 -22.54 7.31
C VAL A 303 6.06 -23.31 7.26
N LYS A 304 5.87 -24.07 6.21
CA LYS A 304 4.92 -25.19 6.10
C LYS A 304 5.62 -26.38 5.50
#